data_c283b18c0f6bd8b667d1caf08dbf7978
#
_entry.id   c283b18c0f6bd8b667d1caf08dbf7978
#
_cell.length_a   1.000
_cell.length_b   1.000
_cell.length_c   1.000
_cell.angle_alpha   90.00
_cell.angle_beta   90.00
_cell.angle_gamma   90.00
#
_symmetry.space_group_name_H-M   'P 1'
#
loop_
_entity.id
_entity.type
_entity.pdbx_description
1 polymer ?
#
loop_
_entity_poly.entity_id
_entity_poly.type
_entity_poly.pdbx_seq_one_letter_code
_entity_poly.pdbx_strand_id
1 'polypeptide(L)'
;MYKRQVCNEPSKILKKIPEIQNLAKGVFTARDLVWQPPNILYPSSFANECKKLKKIGVKVTTYNEKQLQKIGMDALIAVGRGSRKDSQVVVMEWSGGKKDNKPMAFIGKGVCFDSGGLSLKPAKSMEDMKWDMGGAATVTGILQAAALSKLKYNLIGVIGLVENMPDGDAQRPG
;
A
#
# COMPACT_ATOMS: atom_id res chain seq x y z
N MET A 1 -22.04 22.91 1.36
CA MET A 1 -23.28 22.51 0.66
C MET A 1 -23.94 21.38 1.42
N TYR A 2 -25.13 21.61 1.99
CA TYR A 2 -25.89 20.57 2.69
C TYR A 2 -26.70 19.77 1.68
N LYS A 3 -26.44 18.46 1.59
CA LYS A 3 -27.28 17.55 0.80
C LYS A 3 -28.38 16.98 1.73
N ARG A 4 -29.64 17.20 1.39
CA ARG A 4 -30.78 16.56 2.04
C ARG A 4 -31.30 15.47 1.09
N GLN A 5 -31.51 14.28 1.63
CA GLN A 5 -32.05 13.15 0.88
C GLN A 5 -33.21 12.55 1.64
N VAL A 6 -34.31 12.31 0.95
CA VAL A 6 -35.46 11.58 1.49
C VAL A 6 -35.15 10.08 1.36
N CYS A 7 -35.31 9.34 2.43
CA CYS A 7 -35.13 7.91 2.43
C CYS A 7 -36.09 7.24 3.43
N ASN A 8 -36.43 5.99 3.18
CA ASN A 8 -37.13 5.15 4.13
C ASN A 8 -36.17 4.81 5.28
N GLU A 9 -36.66 4.85 6.54
CA GLU A 9 -35.87 4.51 7.75
C GLU A 9 -34.57 5.32 7.93
N PRO A 10 -34.58 6.67 7.99
CA PRO A 10 -33.39 7.52 8.09
C PRO A 10 -32.48 7.15 9.26
N SER A 11 -33.03 6.83 10.43
CA SER A 11 -32.28 6.47 11.64
C SER A 11 -31.48 5.17 11.48
N LYS A 12 -31.97 4.21 10.71
CA LYS A 12 -31.27 2.95 10.40
C LYS A 12 -30.11 3.20 9.43
N ILE A 13 -30.32 4.07 8.43
CA ILE A 13 -29.29 4.45 7.46
C ILE A 13 -28.19 5.24 8.17
N LEU A 14 -28.52 6.21 9.01
CA LEU A 14 -27.54 7.02 9.75
C LEU A 14 -26.60 6.18 10.60
N LYS A 15 -27.06 5.06 11.17
CA LYS A 15 -26.22 4.13 11.95
C LYS A 15 -25.16 3.41 11.07
N LYS A 16 -25.43 3.23 9.77
CA LYS A 16 -24.50 2.57 8.83
C LYS A 16 -23.49 3.52 8.18
N ILE A 17 -23.75 4.83 8.20
CA ILE A 17 -22.87 5.82 7.55
C ILE A 17 -21.43 5.73 8.05
N PRO A 18 -21.11 5.63 9.35
CA PRO A 18 -19.71 5.55 9.79
C PRO A 18 -18.96 4.34 9.24
N GLU A 19 -19.62 3.20 9.14
CA GLU A 19 -19.03 1.97 8.57
C GLU A 19 -18.68 2.18 7.08
N ILE A 20 -19.62 2.71 6.31
CA ILE A 20 -19.42 3.01 4.88
C ILE A 20 -18.32 4.06 4.70
N GLN A 21 -18.28 5.09 5.56
CA GLN A 21 -17.23 6.11 5.51
C GLN A 21 -15.85 5.54 5.81
N ASN A 22 -15.72 4.59 6.75
CA ASN A 22 -14.46 3.94 7.07
C ASN A 22 -13.96 3.09 5.91
N LEU A 23 -14.86 2.36 5.25
CA LEU A 23 -14.54 1.62 4.02
C LEU A 23 -14.09 2.57 2.90
N ALA A 24 -14.84 3.65 2.67
CA ALA A 24 -14.52 4.65 1.65
C ALA A 24 -13.15 5.30 1.91
N LYS A 25 -12.77 5.58 3.16
CA LYS A 25 -11.43 6.10 3.50
C LYS A 25 -10.32 5.13 3.07
N GLY A 26 -10.49 3.84 3.28
CA GLY A 26 -9.53 2.83 2.79
C GLY A 26 -9.41 2.82 1.27
N VAL A 27 -10.55 2.88 0.57
CA VAL A 27 -10.59 2.96 -0.90
C VAL A 27 -9.91 4.24 -1.39
N PHE A 28 -10.18 5.39 -0.80
CA PHE A 28 -9.55 6.65 -1.19
C PHE A 28 -8.06 6.64 -0.93
N THR A 29 -7.60 6.10 0.20
CA THR A 29 -6.17 5.95 0.46
C THR A 29 -5.49 5.10 -0.61
N ALA A 30 -6.07 3.97 -1.01
CA ALA A 30 -5.53 3.15 -2.08
C ALA A 30 -5.46 3.91 -3.41
N ARG A 31 -6.53 4.64 -3.79
CA ARG A 31 -6.59 5.45 -4.99
C ARG A 31 -5.59 6.60 -4.98
N ASP A 32 -5.47 7.31 -3.86
CA ASP A 32 -4.53 8.41 -3.71
C ASP A 32 -3.08 7.94 -3.83
N LEU A 33 -2.75 6.78 -3.27
CA LEU A 33 -1.42 6.17 -3.41
C LEU A 33 -1.13 5.80 -4.86
N VAL A 34 -2.07 5.15 -5.55
CA VAL A 34 -1.91 4.73 -6.96
C VAL A 34 -1.76 5.94 -7.90
N TRP A 35 -2.37 7.07 -7.55
CA TRP A 35 -2.34 8.26 -8.40
C TRP A 35 -1.05 9.08 -8.28
N GLN A 36 -0.27 8.89 -7.23
CA GLN A 36 0.97 9.64 -7.01
C GLN A 36 2.06 9.21 -8.01
N PRO A 37 2.78 10.17 -8.62
CA PRO A 37 3.90 9.87 -9.50
C PRO A 37 5.10 9.33 -8.71
N PRO A 38 6.00 8.56 -9.36
CA PRO A 38 7.09 7.84 -8.67
C PRO A 38 8.21 8.74 -8.11
N ASN A 39 8.26 10.00 -8.50
CA ASN A 39 9.13 10.99 -7.87
C ASN A 39 8.63 11.41 -6.47
N ILE A 40 7.34 11.20 -6.18
CA ILE A 40 6.71 11.45 -4.88
C ILE A 40 6.54 10.13 -4.11
N LEU A 41 5.97 9.11 -4.76
CA LEU A 41 5.72 7.79 -4.15
C LEU A 41 6.75 6.76 -4.63
N TYR A 42 7.82 6.64 -3.89
CA TYR A 42 8.89 5.66 -4.05
C TYR A 42 9.00 4.79 -2.79
N PRO A 43 9.80 3.72 -2.74
CA PRO A 43 9.75 2.73 -1.66
C PRO A 43 9.73 3.31 -0.25
N SER A 44 10.65 4.23 0.08
CA SER A 44 10.72 4.78 1.44
C SER A 44 9.60 5.77 1.75
N SER A 45 9.13 6.56 0.79
CA SER A 45 7.98 7.45 0.99
C SER A 45 6.69 6.66 1.16
N PHE A 46 6.49 5.59 0.38
CA PHE A 46 5.35 4.70 0.55
C PHE A 46 5.37 4.01 1.93
N ALA A 47 6.53 3.51 2.36
CA ALA A 47 6.67 2.95 3.71
C ALA A 47 6.29 3.99 4.80
N ASN A 48 6.60 5.27 4.58
CA ASN A 48 6.20 6.34 5.49
C ASN A 48 4.69 6.60 5.48
N GLU A 49 4.03 6.47 4.33
CA GLU A 49 2.56 6.50 4.27
C GLU A 49 1.94 5.37 5.11
N CYS A 50 2.46 4.13 4.97
CA CYS A 50 2.01 3.01 5.80
C CYS A 50 2.20 3.26 7.29
N LYS A 51 3.29 3.92 7.71
CA LYS A 51 3.55 4.24 9.14
C LYS A 51 2.48 5.14 9.75
N LYS A 52 1.76 5.93 8.95
CA LYS A 52 0.64 6.75 9.43
C LYS A 52 -0.49 5.91 10.05
N LEU A 53 -0.64 4.66 9.61
CA LEU A 53 -1.65 3.74 10.15
C LEU A 53 -1.42 3.38 11.63
N LYS A 54 -0.21 3.62 12.18
CA LYS A 54 0.04 3.48 13.62
C LYS A 54 -0.91 4.32 14.47
N LYS A 55 -1.32 5.49 13.96
CA LYS A 55 -2.24 6.41 14.65
C LYS A 55 -3.65 5.82 14.88
N ILE A 56 -4.01 4.80 14.11
CA ILE A 56 -5.31 4.11 14.19
C ILE A 56 -5.18 2.68 14.72
N GLY A 57 -4.02 2.32 15.32
CA GLY A 57 -3.81 1.06 16.02
C GLY A 57 -3.23 -0.08 15.17
N VAL A 58 -2.82 0.17 13.94
CA VAL A 58 -2.10 -0.84 13.13
C VAL A 58 -0.64 -0.85 13.56
N LYS A 59 -0.10 -2.01 13.90
CA LYS A 59 1.34 -2.19 14.11
C LYS A 59 2.01 -2.23 12.74
N VAL A 60 3.01 -1.36 12.53
CA VAL A 60 3.73 -1.26 11.26
C VAL A 60 5.21 -1.46 11.50
N THR A 61 5.78 -2.48 10.86
CA THR A 61 7.20 -2.82 10.84
C THR A 61 7.74 -2.62 9.44
N THR A 62 8.90 -1.97 9.31
CA THR A 62 9.57 -1.74 8.03
C THR A 62 10.93 -2.41 8.05
N TYR A 63 11.24 -3.15 7.01
CA TYR A 63 12.54 -3.78 6.79
C TYR A 63 13.28 -3.04 5.69
N ASN A 64 14.47 -2.53 5.98
CA ASN A 64 15.36 -1.91 5.00
C ASN A 64 16.16 -2.97 4.22
N GLU A 65 16.86 -2.55 3.18
CA GLU A 65 17.57 -3.46 2.28
C GLU A 65 18.62 -4.33 3.01
N LYS A 66 19.36 -3.77 3.98
CA LYS A 66 20.32 -4.55 4.80
C LYS A 66 19.65 -5.65 5.61
N GLN A 67 18.46 -5.39 6.13
CA GLN A 67 17.67 -6.40 6.85
C GLN A 67 17.11 -7.45 5.90
N LEU A 68 16.68 -7.03 4.69
CA LEU A 68 16.17 -7.93 3.65
C LEU A 68 17.26 -8.88 3.15
N GLN A 69 18.50 -8.41 2.98
CA GLN A 69 19.66 -9.24 2.66
C GLN A 69 19.90 -10.32 3.72
N LYS A 70 19.84 -9.95 5.01
CA LYS A 70 20.08 -10.89 6.12
C LYS A 70 19.04 -12.02 6.18
N ILE A 71 17.82 -11.79 5.73
CA ILE A 71 16.73 -12.80 5.71
C ILE A 71 16.57 -13.48 4.35
N GLY A 72 17.47 -13.21 3.39
CA GLY A 72 17.52 -13.91 2.10
C GLY A 72 16.44 -13.47 1.10
N MET A 73 15.97 -12.22 1.15
CA MET A 73 15.00 -11.68 0.17
C MET A 73 15.68 -11.16 -1.10
N ASP A 74 16.61 -11.93 -1.64
CA ASP A 74 17.49 -11.53 -2.76
C ASP A 74 16.72 -11.24 -4.06
N ALA A 75 15.63 -11.96 -4.30
CA ALA A 75 14.79 -11.74 -5.48
C ALA A 75 14.14 -10.34 -5.48
N LEU A 76 13.65 -9.87 -4.32
CA LEU A 76 13.11 -8.52 -4.19
C LEU A 76 14.19 -7.46 -4.38
N ILE A 77 15.37 -7.67 -3.77
CA ILE A 77 16.52 -6.76 -3.89
C ILE A 77 17.02 -6.72 -5.33
N ALA A 78 17.04 -7.85 -6.03
CA ALA A 78 17.48 -7.92 -7.42
C ALA A 78 16.64 -7.04 -8.34
N VAL A 79 15.32 -6.97 -8.12
CA VAL A 79 14.43 -6.08 -8.87
C VAL A 79 14.76 -4.60 -8.61
N GLY A 80 15.04 -4.25 -7.36
CA GLY A 80 15.33 -2.86 -6.96
C GLY A 80 16.76 -2.39 -7.26
N ARG A 81 17.66 -3.28 -7.68
CA ARG A 81 19.10 -3.02 -7.74
C ARG A 81 19.50 -1.88 -8.69
N GLY A 82 18.73 -1.62 -9.73
CA GLY A 82 18.98 -0.53 -10.68
C GLY A 82 18.51 0.84 -10.18
N SER A 83 17.81 0.92 -9.07
CA SER A 83 17.33 2.17 -8.51
C SER A 83 18.28 2.73 -7.44
N ARG A 84 18.30 4.06 -7.27
CA ARG A 84 18.88 4.72 -6.08
C ARG A 84 17.95 4.72 -4.87
N LYS A 85 16.74 4.19 -5.00
CA LYS A 85 15.76 4.09 -3.92
C LYS A 85 15.79 2.70 -3.33
N ASP A 86 16.33 2.58 -2.12
CA ASP A 86 16.47 1.30 -1.43
C ASP A 86 15.15 0.52 -1.38
N SER A 87 15.24 -0.78 -1.66
CA SER A 87 14.13 -1.72 -1.55
C SER A 87 13.67 -1.85 -0.09
N GLN A 88 12.37 -1.97 0.13
CA GLN A 88 11.81 -2.13 1.47
C GLN A 88 10.69 -3.18 1.50
N VAL A 89 10.48 -3.76 2.65
CA VAL A 89 9.26 -4.52 2.96
C VAL A 89 8.57 -3.88 4.14
N VAL A 90 7.26 -3.72 4.02
CA VAL A 90 6.42 -3.23 5.12
C VAL A 90 5.45 -4.34 5.54
N VAL A 91 5.43 -4.62 6.84
CA VAL A 91 4.48 -5.52 7.46
C VAL A 91 3.53 -4.68 8.32
N MET A 92 2.24 -4.82 8.07
CA MET A 92 1.17 -4.13 8.77
C MET A 92 0.28 -5.16 9.47
N GLU A 93 0.08 -5.04 10.78
CA GLU A 93 -0.67 -6.00 11.59
C GLU A 93 -1.84 -5.29 12.29
N TRP A 94 -3.03 -5.82 12.10
CA TRP A 94 -4.24 -5.45 12.82
C TRP A 94 -4.71 -6.61 13.70
N SER A 95 -4.76 -6.41 15.01
CA SER A 95 -5.14 -7.42 16.01
C SER A 95 -6.53 -7.10 16.57
N GLY A 96 -7.56 -7.24 15.75
CA GLY A 96 -8.96 -7.00 16.14
C GLY A 96 -9.72 -8.24 16.59
N GLY A 97 -9.19 -9.42 16.30
CA GLY A 97 -9.79 -10.72 16.65
C GLY A 97 -9.29 -11.27 17.99
N LYS A 98 -9.66 -12.50 18.30
CA LYS A 98 -9.13 -13.22 19.45
C LYS A 98 -7.62 -13.49 19.24
N LYS A 99 -6.86 -13.48 20.35
CA LYS A 99 -5.39 -13.64 20.34
C LYS A 99 -4.92 -14.91 19.61
N ASP A 100 -5.64 -16.02 19.80
CA ASP A 100 -5.25 -17.33 19.26
C ASP A 100 -5.74 -17.59 17.83
N ASN A 101 -6.50 -16.66 17.25
CA ASN A 101 -6.94 -16.78 15.87
C ASN A 101 -5.80 -16.41 14.92
N LYS A 102 -5.52 -17.30 13.96
CA LYS A 102 -4.55 -17.03 12.89
C LYS A 102 -4.99 -15.78 12.10
N PRO A 103 -4.07 -14.89 11.73
CA PRO A 103 -4.39 -13.74 10.90
C PRO A 103 -4.67 -14.16 9.45
N MET A 104 -5.58 -13.44 8.80
CA MET A 104 -5.70 -13.47 7.35
C MET A 104 -4.59 -12.61 6.75
N ALA A 105 -3.82 -13.17 5.80
CA ALA A 105 -2.71 -12.48 5.17
C ALA A 105 -3.13 -11.88 3.81
N PHE A 106 -2.72 -10.64 3.58
CA PHE A 106 -2.82 -9.95 2.31
C PHE A 106 -1.41 -9.58 1.83
N ILE A 107 -1.07 -9.98 0.60
CA ILE A 107 0.24 -9.70 0.02
C ILE A 107 0.03 -8.76 -1.17
N GLY A 108 0.77 -7.65 -1.20
CA GLY A 108 0.65 -6.62 -2.22
C GLY A 108 1.94 -6.38 -2.99
N LYS A 109 1.87 -6.41 -4.32
CA LYS A 109 2.94 -5.96 -5.20
C LYS A 109 3.08 -4.44 -5.08
N GLY A 110 4.32 -3.97 -4.83
CA GLY A 110 4.64 -2.57 -4.60
C GLY A 110 5.80 -2.07 -5.46
N VAL A 111 5.78 -2.34 -6.76
CA VAL A 111 6.75 -1.78 -7.69
C VAL A 111 6.34 -0.34 -7.99
N CYS A 112 6.98 0.63 -7.33
CA CYS A 112 6.61 2.05 -7.39
C CYS A 112 6.76 2.65 -8.79
N PHE A 113 7.70 2.12 -9.59
CA PHE A 113 7.80 2.33 -11.03
C PHE A 113 8.46 1.12 -11.67
N ASP A 114 7.94 0.67 -12.80
CA ASP A 114 8.46 -0.48 -13.52
C ASP A 114 8.85 -0.13 -14.97
N SER A 115 10.10 0.24 -15.18
CA SER A 115 10.63 0.44 -16.52
C SER A 115 10.92 -0.88 -17.25
N GLY A 116 10.89 -2.02 -16.56
CA GLY A 116 11.38 -3.32 -17.03
C GLY A 116 12.85 -3.58 -16.69
N GLY A 117 13.59 -2.56 -16.25
CA GLY A 117 15.03 -2.65 -15.99
C GLY A 117 15.85 -2.80 -17.28
N LEU A 118 16.82 -3.71 -17.30
CA LEU A 118 17.60 -3.98 -18.53
C LEU A 118 16.73 -4.54 -19.67
N SER A 119 15.65 -5.25 -19.35
CA SER A 119 14.63 -5.67 -20.31
C SER A 119 13.58 -4.55 -20.44
N LEU A 120 14.01 -3.41 -20.99
CA LEU A 120 13.26 -2.17 -21.04
C LEU A 120 11.93 -2.35 -21.78
N LYS A 121 10.85 -1.88 -21.17
CA LYS A 121 9.52 -1.86 -21.77
C LYS A 121 9.44 -0.86 -22.93
N PRO A 122 8.56 -1.08 -23.93
CA PRO A 122 8.27 -0.08 -24.95
C PRO A 122 7.78 1.24 -24.32
N ALA A 123 8.08 2.37 -24.96
CA ALA A 123 7.67 3.68 -24.47
C ALA A 123 6.14 3.83 -24.34
N LYS A 124 5.39 3.17 -25.23
CA LYS A 124 3.91 3.16 -25.19
C LYS A 124 3.42 2.59 -23.86
N SER A 125 2.66 3.37 -23.11
CA SER A 125 2.08 3.05 -21.81
C SER A 125 3.11 2.80 -20.70
N MET A 126 4.38 3.18 -20.86
CA MET A 126 5.36 3.08 -19.79
C MET A 126 5.03 4.07 -18.65
N GLU A 127 4.42 5.22 -18.95
CA GLU A 127 3.92 6.17 -17.96
C GLU A 127 2.87 5.58 -17.01
N ASP A 128 2.14 4.55 -17.45
CA ASP A 128 1.16 3.83 -16.63
C ASP A 128 1.83 2.92 -15.58
N MET A 129 3.13 2.64 -15.71
CA MET A 129 3.88 1.80 -14.78
C MET A 129 4.09 2.44 -13.40
N LYS A 130 3.68 3.68 -13.19
CA LYS A 130 3.50 4.26 -11.85
C LYS A 130 2.40 3.57 -11.04
N TRP A 131 1.49 2.81 -11.70
CA TRP A 131 0.41 2.06 -11.07
C TRP A 131 0.80 0.64 -10.68
N ASP A 132 2.02 0.20 -10.97
CA ASP A 132 2.51 -1.16 -10.73
C ASP A 132 2.69 -1.49 -9.23
N MET A 133 2.25 -0.59 -8.39
CA MET A 133 2.18 -0.70 -6.95
C MET A 133 0.72 -0.77 -6.42
N GLY A 134 -0.26 -0.91 -7.29
CA GLY A 134 -1.69 -0.92 -6.94
C GLY A 134 -2.06 -2.03 -5.94
N GLY A 135 -1.38 -3.18 -6.00
CA GLY A 135 -1.56 -4.25 -5.02
C GLY A 135 -1.16 -3.82 -3.60
N ALA A 136 -0.01 -3.16 -3.45
CA ALA A 136 0.44 -2.64 -2.16
C ALA A 136 -0.48 -1.53 -1.63
N ALA A 137 -0.95 -0.65 -2.53
CA ALA A 137 -1.92 0.40 -2.19
C ALA A 137 -3.24 -0.20 -1.68
N THR A 138 -3.74 -1.24 -2.36
CA THR A 138 -4.96 -1.96 -1.95
C THR A 138 -4.79 -2.58 -0.58
N VAL A 139 -3.68 -3.29 -0.31
CA VAL A 139 -3.40 -3.88 1.01
C VAL A 139 -3.35 -2.79 2.09
N THR A 140 -2.73 -1.65 1.82
CA THR A 140 -2.69 -0.52 2.75
C THR A 140 -4.09 0.01 3.07
N GLY A 141 -4.94 0.16 2.04
CA GLY A 141 -6.34 0.58 2.20
C GLY A 141 -7.19 -0.43 2.98
N ILE A 142 -6.98 -1.75 2.77
CA ILE A 142 -7.65 -2.82 3.52
C ILE A 142 -7.33 -2.70 5.01
N LEU A 143 -6.04 -2.59 5.38
CA LEU A 143 -5.62 -2.48 6.77
C LEU A 143 -6.17 -1.21 7.42
N GLN A 144 -6.22 -0.09 6.68
CA GLN A 144 -6.81 1.15 7.17
C GLN A 144 -8.32 1.00 7.42
N ALA A 145 -9.07 0.47 6.46
CA ALA A 145 -10.52 0.29 6.61
C ALA A 145 -10.85 -0.64 7.78
N ALA A 146 -10.09 -1.74 7.92
CA ALA A 146 -10.25 -2.70 9.01
C ALA A 146 -10.02 -2.05 10.38
N ALA A 147 -8.94 -1.27 10.52
CA ALA A 147 -8.61 -0.58 11.76
C ALA A 147 -9.66 0.49 12.13
N LEU A 148 -10.06 1.33 11.16
CA LEU A 148 -11.09 2.35 11.36
C LEU A 148 -12.44 1.75 11.76
N SER A 149 -12.79 0.61 11.17
CA SER A 149 -14.04 -0.12 11.46
C SER A 149 -13.92 -1.01 12.69
N LYS A 150 -12.76 -1.07 13.34
CA LYS A 150 -12.48 -1.96 14.48
C LYS A 150 -12.90 -3.41 14.19
N LEU A 151 -12.52 -3.88 12.98
CA LEU A 151 -12.89 -5.20 12.48
C LEU A 151 -12.44 -6.29 13.46
N LYS A 152 -13.32 -7.25 13.76
CA LYS A 152 -13.09 -8.33 14.77
C LYS A 152 -12.32 -9.53 14.19
N TYR A 153 -11.30 -9.28 13.38
CA TYR A 153 -10.41 -10.25 12.78
C TYR A 153 -8.96 -9.81 12.94
N ASN A 154 -8.05 -10.79 12.99
CA ASN A 154 -6.61 -10.52 12.90
C ASN A 154 -6.21 -10.50 11.44
N LEU A 155 -5.54 -9.44 11.02
CA LEU A 155 -5.09 -9.27 9.66
C LEU A 155 -3.59 -8.96 9.64
N ILE A 156 -2.91 -9.44 8.60
CA ILE A 156 -1.54 -9.08 8.29
C ILE A 156 -1.44 -8.66 6.82
N GLY A 157 -0.92 -7.47 6.57
CA GLY A 157 -0.57 -6.98 5.25
C GLY A 157 0.94 -7.01 5.06
N VAL A 158 1.41 -7.60 3.97
CA VAL A 158 2.83 -7.60 3.60
C VAL A 158 2.97 -7.00 2.21
N ILE A 159 3.78 -5.97 2.09
CA ILE A 159 4.05 -5.31 0.80
C ILE A 159 5.54 -5.21 0.55
N GLY A 160 5.98 -5.62 -0.64
CA GLY A 160 7.35 -5.43 -1.13
C GLY A 160 7.41 -4.17 -1.97
N LEU A 161 8.27 -3.23 -1.60
CA LEU A 161 8.39 -1.91 -2.20
C LEU A 161 9.74 -1.79 -2.92
N VAL A 162 9.72 -1.62 -4.23
CA VAL A 162 10.91 -1.50 -5.08
C VAL A 162 10.65 -0.53 -6.24
N GLU A 163 11.70 -0.11 -6.93
CA GLU A 163 11.63 0.47 -8.28
C GLU A 163 12.46 -0.39 -9.23
N ASN A 164 11.89 -0.80 -10.35
CA ASN A 164 12.59 -1.53 -11.39
C ASN A 164 13.11 -0.56 -12.46
N MET A 165 14.37 -0.17 -12.35
CA MET A 165 15.01 0.86 -13.18
C MET A 165 16.24 0.32 -13.89
N PRO A 166 16.54 0.79 -15.14
CA PRO A 166 17.77 0.44 -15.84
C PRO A 166 18.98 1.17 -15.27
N ASP A 167 18.77 2.34 -14.66
CA ASP A 167 19.78 3.20 -14.04
C ASP A 167 19.15 4.07 -12.95
N GLY A 168 19.92 4.40 -11.89
CA GLY A 168 19.46 5.16 -10.75
C GLY A 168 19.07 6.61 -11.06
N ASP A 169 19.62 7.21 -12.12
CA ASP A 169 19.35 8.59 -12.56
C ASP A 169 18.36 8.68 -13.71
N ALA A 170 17.87 7.55 -14.21
CA ALA A 170 16.92 7.56 -15.31
C ALA A 170 15.62 8.32 -14.94
N GLN A 171 15.19 9.24 -15.83
CA GLN A 171 13.93 9.96 -15.70
C GLN A 171 12.75 9.00 -15.90
N ARG A 172 11.78 9.07 -15.02
CA ARG A 172 10.54 8.29 -15.13
C ARG A 172 9.52 9.06 -15.94
N PRO A 173 8.93 8.48 -17.01
CA PRO A 173 7.82 9.11 -17.73
C PRO A 173 6.54 9.11 -16.86
N GLY A 174 5.66 10.11 -17.07
CA GLY A 174 4.35 10.25 -16.42
C GLY A 174 4.25 11.21 -15.23
#